data_80525a3ece79b97827b0d41463c7d20b
#
_entry.id   80525a3ece79b97827b0d41463c7d20b
#
_cell.length_a   1.000
_cell.length_b   1.000
_cell.length_c   1.000
_cell.angle_alpha   90.00
_cell.angle_beta   90.00
_cell.angle_gamma   90.00
#
_symmetry.space_group_name_H-M   'P 1'
#
loop_
_entity.id
_entity.type
_entity.pdbx_description
1 polymer ?
#
loop_
_entity_poly.entity_id
_entity_poly.type
_entity_poly.pdbx_seq_one_letter_code
_entity_poly.pdbx_strand_id
1 'polypeptide(L)'
;MLAFADPDLDNGPRTDRSATMRMCAVMRQVRPIDELIRFVVSPQGEVVPDLKRKLPGRGLWVSVSHQAVAEAVRRNQFSKGFKRDLRVAPTLAADTERLLVRSVIDALAMAAKAGQVVSGFSKVEGALEQGHVEALIHASDGAMDGIRKLDAIARQNAGINDESRKFPAVTVLTSEQLDLALGRSNVIHAALLAGPASKTLLSRSLVLVRYRMADDDGTAGNAAKNSPIQTVRTRTT
;
A
#
# COMPACT_ATOMS: atom_id res chain seq x y z
N MET A 1 -22.36 36.28 4.73
CA MET A 1 -20.96 35.86 4.44
C MET A 1 -20.95 34.34 4.37
N LEU A 2 -20.97 33.76 3.19
CA LEU A 2 -20.87 32.30 3.00
C LEU A 2 -19.42 31.92 3.29
N ALA A 3 -19.21 31.16 4.37
CA ALA A 3 -17.91 30.57 4.64
C ALA A 3 -17.60 29.54 3.55
N PHE A 4 -16.64 29.84 2.69
CA PHE A 4 -16.07 28.86 1.77
C PHE A 4 -15.52 27.69 2.60
N ALA A 5 -16.09 26.51 2.41
CA ALA A 5 -15.55 25.29 3.02
C ALA A 5 -14.10 25.11 2.53
N ASP A 6 -13.18 24.95 3.47
CA ASP A 6 -11.76 24.74 3.17
C ASP A 6 -11.62 23.39 2.43
N PRO A 7 -11.18 23.35 1.15
CA PRO A 7 -11.14 22.12 0.36
C PRO A 7 -10.11 21.11 0.88
N ASP A 8 -9.20 21.53 1.77
CA ASP A 8 -8.17 20.67 2.35
C ASP A 8 -8.67 19.87 3.56
N LEU A 9 -9.86 20.17 4.07
CA LEU A 9 -10.40 19.59 5.29
C LEU A 9 -11.70 18.84 5.02
N ASP A 10 -11.81 17.65 5.61
CA ASP A 10 -13.00 16.79 5.52
C ASP A 10 -13.72 16.72 6.87
N ASN A 11 -15.04 16.78 6.88
CA ASN A 11 -15.87 16.76 8.07
C ASN A 11 -16.20 15.35 8.61
N GLY A 12 -15.55 14.32 8.10
CA GLY A 12 -15.73 12.94 8.57
C GLY A 12 -15.78 11.91 7.43
N PRO A 13 -15.92 10.63 7.76
CA PRO A 13 -15.99 9.57 6.76
C PRO A 13 -17.27 9.72 5.93
N ARG A 14 -17.12 9.78 4.61
CA ARG A 14 -18.23 9.71 3.64
C ARG A 14 -18.38 8.29 3.15
N THR A 15 -19.60 7.81 3.05
CA THR A 15 -19.94 6.47 2.58
C THR A 15 -19.99 6.35 1.05
N ASP A 16 -19.89 7.47 0.33
CA ASP A 16 -20.01 7.49 -1.13
C ASP A 16 -18.75 6.98 -1.82
N ARG A 17 -18.92 5.95 -2.64
CA ARG A 17 -17.87 5.25 -3.38
C ARG A 17 -17.45 5.92 -4.69
N SER A 18 -18.03 7.06 -5.06
CA SER A 18 -17.55 7.84 -6.19
C SER A 18 -16.14 8.33 -5.92
N ALA A 19 -15.29 8.36 -6.93
CA ALA A 19 -13.89 8.76 -6.82
C ALA A 19 -13.79 10.18 -6.24
N THR A 20 -13.85 10.27 -4.92
CA THR A 20 -13.82 11.54 -4.20
C THR A 20 -12.42 12.12 -4.31
N MET A 21 -12.32 13.32 -4.86
CA MET A 21 -11.07 14.05 -5.01
C MET A 21 -10.83 14.90 -3.75
N ARG A 22 -9.57 14.99 -3.31
CA ARG A 22 -9.14 15.87 -2.21
C ARG A 22 -7.84 16.56 -2.58
N MET A 23 -7.59 17.71 -1.96
CA MET A 23 -6.34 18.44 -2.14
C MET A 23 -5.28 17.92 -1.16
N CYS A 24 -4.08 17.65 -1.68
CA CYS A 24 -2.91 17.37 -0.84
C CYS A 24 -2.45 18.67 -0.17
N ALA A 25 -2.34 18.67 1.16
CA ALA A 25 -1.95 19.86 1.94
C ALA A 25 -0.53 20.34 1.63
N VAL A 26 0.36 19.45 1.18
CA VAL A 26 1.76 19.76 0.85
C VAL A 26 1.91 20.17 -0.60
N MET A 27 1.44 19.32 -1.51
CA MET A 27 1.63 19.49 -2.97
C MET A 27 0.62 20.47 -3.58
N ARG A 28 -0.46 20.82 -2.86
CA ARG A 28 -1.54 21.70 -3.33
C ARG A 28 -2.20 21.21 -4.64
N GLN A 29 -2.17 19.89 -4.86
CA GLN A 29 -2.77 19.22 -6.00
C GLN A 29 -4.00 18.44 -5.58
N VAL A 30 -5.06 18.50 -6.39
CA VAL A 30 -6.27 17.70 -6.22
C VAL A 30 -6.01 16.30 -6.77
N ARG A 31 -6.21 15.28 -5.93
CA ARG A 31 -5.94 13.87 -6.25
C ARG A 31 -7.09 12.96 -5.79
N PRO A 32 -7.22 11.78 -6.39
CA PRO A 32 -8.11 10.74 -5.86
C PRO A 32 -7.73 10.38 -4.42
N ILE A 33 -8.74 10.12 -3.59
CA ILE A 33 -8.50 9.77 -2.17
C ILE A 33 -7.65 8.51 -2.00
N ASP A 34 -7.55 7.64 -3.01
CA ASP A 34 -6.73 6.44 -2.99
C ASP A 34 -5.22 6.73 -3.18
N GLU A 35 -4.91 7.96 -3.58
CA GLU A 35 -3.54 8.48 -3.65
C GLU A 35 -3.19 9.35 -2.44
N LEU A 36 -4.08 9.44 -1.46
CA LEU A 36 -3.92 10.29 -0.30
C LEU A 36 -4.10 9.50 1.00
N ILE A 37 -3.33 9.88 2.02
CA ILE A 37 -3.52 9.45 3.40
C ILE A 37 -4.28 10.56 4.13
N ARG A 38 -5.35 10.17 4.81
CA ARG A 38 -6.09 11.04 5.73
C ARG A 38 -5.39 11.08 7.07
N PHE A 39 -5.21 12.27 7.63
CA PHE A 39 -4.74 12.47 9.00
C PHE A 39 -5.84 13.15 9.81
N VAL A 40 -5.97 12.78 11.06
CA VAL A 40 -6.93 13.36 12.00
C VAL A 40 -6.22 13.73 13.29
N VAL A 41 -6.92 14.46 14.15
CA VAL A 41 -6.40 14.82 15.47
C VAL A 41 -7.05 13.94 16.52
N SER A 42 -6.24 13.26 17.30
CA SER A 42 -6.70 12.45 18.43
C SER A 42 -7.28 13.32 19.55
N PRO A 43 -8.04 12.74 20.50
CA PRO A 43 -8.51 13.47 21.68
C PRO A 43 -7.38 14.12 22.50
N GLN A 44 -6.17 13.56 22.44
CA GLN A 44 -4.98 14.08 23.12
C GLN A 44 -4.29 15.23 22.37
N GLY A 45 -4.83 15.65 21.22
CA GLY A 45 -4.27 16.73 20.39
C GLY A 45 -3.11 16.29 19.50
N GLU A 46 -2.92 15.00 19.30
CA GLU A 46 -1.87 14.43 18.44
C GLU A 46 -2.39 14.16 17.04
N VAL A 47 -1.54 14.39 16.04
CA VAL A 47 -1.84 14.04 14.65
C VAL A 47 -1.58 12.56 14.42
N VAL A 48 -2.60 11.84 13.92
CA VAL A 48 -2.53 10.41 13.65
C VAL A 48 -3.03 10.07 12.25
N PRO A 49 -2.43 9.09 11.54
CA PRO A 49 -2.91 8.64 10.23
C PRO A 49 -4.19 7.79 10.37
N ASP A 50 -5.17 8.07 9.52
CA ASP A 50 -6.43 7.32 9.41
C ASP A 50 -6.46 6.52 8.12
N LEU A 51 -5.69 5.42 8.07
CA LEU A 51 -5.56 4.57 6.88
C LEU A 51 -6.89 3.93 6.44
N LYS A 52 -7.79 3.68 7.40
CA LYS A 52 -9.10 3.06 7.14
C LYS A 52 -10.19 4.09 6.87
N ARG A 53 -9.91 5.38 7.02
CA ARG A 53 -10.86 6.51 6.86
C ARG A 53 -12.11 6.35 7.73
N LYS A 54 -11.93 5.84 8.96
CA LYS A 54 -13.02 5.56 9.90
C LYS A 54 -12.98 6.39 11.16
N LEU A 55 -11.88 7.08 11.43
CA LEU A 55 -11.76 7.89 12.64
C LEU A 55 -12.66 9.14 12.52
N PRO A 56 -13.29 9.56 13.64
CA PRO A 56 -14.14 10.72 13.64
C PRO A 56 -13.33 12.02 13.50
N GLY A 57 -14.02 13.11 13.22
CA GLY A 57 -13.45 14.45 13.17
C GLY A 57 -13.01 14.87 11.79
N ARG A 58 -12.54 16.12 11.73
CA ARG A 58 -12.03 16.75 10.51
C ARG A 58 -10.71 16.09 10.09
N GLY A 59 -10.53 15.83 8.80
CA GLY A 59 -9.32 15.23 8.23
C GLY A 59 -8.51 16.21 7.40
N LEU A 60 -7.18 16.03 7.40
CA LEU A 60 -6.24 16.65 6.48
C LEU A 60 -5.64 15.56 5.59
N TRP A 61 -5.49 15.84 4.29
CA TRP A 61 -5.05 14.88 3.31
C TRP A 61 -3.63 15.17 2.82
N VAL A 62 -2.79 14.16 2.79
CA VAL A 62 -1.41 14.23 2.30
C VAL A 62 -1.18 13.09 1.31
N SER A 63 -0.42 13.33 0.25
CA SER A 63 -0.07 12.31 -0.76
C SER A 63 0.53 11.06 -0.11
N VAL A 64 0.25 9.88 -0.68
CA VAL A 64 0.84 8.60 -0.27
C VAL A 64 2.31 8.59 -0.62
N SER A 65 3.14 9.24 0.24
CA SER A 65 4.58 9.37 0.10
C SER A 65 5.20 9.65 1.47
N HIS A 66 6.26 8.94 1.80
CA HIS A 66 7.04 9.17 3.03
C HIS A 66 7.56 10.61 3.06
N GLN A 67 8.12 11.08 1.95
CA GLN A 67 8.64 12.44 1.80
C GLN A 67 7.54 13.50 1.98
N ALA A 68 6.36 13.29 1.39
CA ALA A 68 5.25 14.24 1.54
C ALA A 68 4.78 14.35 3.00
N VAL A 69 4.72 13.24 3.74
CA VAL A 69 4.38 13.27 5.17
C VAL A 69 5.48 13.92 6.00
N ALA A 70 6.75 13.60 5.74
CA ALA A 70 7.89 14.24 6.42
C ALA A 70 7.89 15.76 6.15
N GLU A 71 7.62 16.17 4.92
CA GLU A 71 7.53 17.58 4.54
C GLU A 71 6.33 18.30 5.19
N ALA A 72 5.20 17.60 5.33
CA ALA A 72 4.05 18.12 6.08
C ALA A 72 4.41 18.44 7.54
N VAL A 73 5.18 17.56 8.18
CA VAL A 73 5.71 17.76 9.54
C VAL A 73 6.68 18.96 9.55
N ARG A 74 7.68 18.95 8.67
CA ARG A 74 8.72 19.99 8.60
C ARG A 74 8.15 21.40 8.40
N ARG A 75 7.14 21.53 7.52
CA ARG A 75 6.49 22.83 7.22
C ARG A 75 5.34 23.19 8.15
N ASN A 76 5.10 22.40 9.20
CA ASN A 76 3.99 22.58 10.15
C ASN A 76 2.61 22.68 9.44
N GLN A 77 2.42 21.84 8.39
CA GLN A 77 1.18 21.88 7.60
C GLN A 77 -0.03 21.38 8.39
N PHE A 78 0.17 20.50 9.35
CA PHE A 78 -0.91 19.99 10.19
C PHE A 78 -1.51 21.10 11.08
N SER A 79 -0.69 21.84 11.84
CA SER A 79 -1.20 22.94 12.67
C SER A 79 -1.87 24.03 11.82
N LYS A 80 -1.27 24.36 10.65
CA LYS A 80 -1.85 25.32 9.70
C LYS A 80 -3.21 24.83 9.16
N GLY A 81 -3.30 23.57 8.70
CA GLY A 81 -4.50 23.00 8.12
C GLY A 81 -5.63 22.86 9.14
N PHE A 82 -5.32 22.38 10.34
CA PHE A 82 -6.30 22.29 11.43
C PHE A 82 -6.58 23.62 12.14
N LYS A 83 -5.83 24.69 11.82
CA LYS A 83 -5.98 26.05 12.39
C LYS A 83 -5.88 26.07 13.93
N ARG A 84 -5.01 25.25 14.48
CA ARG A 84 -4.72 25.19 15.92
C ARG A 84 -3.32 24.62 16.16
N ASP A 85 -2.75 24.91 17.31
CA ASP A 85 -1.50 24.31 17.72
C ASP A 85 -1.70 22.81 18.01
N LEU A 86 -0.83 21.96 17.42
CA LEU A 86 -0.94 20.51 17.49
C LEU A 86 0.38 19.87 17.84
N ARG A 87 0.31 18.79 18.60
CA ARG A 87 1.46 17.93 18.83
C ARG A 87 1.64 17.00 17.62
N VAL A 88 2.71 17.23 16.86
CA VAL A 88 3.05 16.41 15.69
C VAL A 88 4.36 15.69 15.98
N ALA A 89 4.32 14.36 16.01
CA ALA A 89 5.53 13.56 16.22
C ALA A 89 6.51 13.76 15.04
N PRO A 90 7.79 14.03 15.31
CA PRO A 90 8.81 14.10 14.23
C PRO A 90 8.90 12.79 13.42
N THR A 91 8.54 11.68 14.07
CA THR A 91 8.53 10.33 13.50
C THR A 91 7.27 10.00 12.71
N LEU A 92 6.32 10.93 12.54
CA LEU A 92 5.00 10.66 11.95
C LEU A 92 5.09 9.95 10.58
N ALA A 93 6.07 10.27 9.76
CA ALA A 93 6.27 9.58 8.48
C ALA A 93 6.66 8.11 8.68
N ALA A 94 7.63 7.83 9.54
CA ALA A 94 8.03 6.46 9.87
C ALA A 94 6.91 5.68 10.58
N ASP A 95 6.15 6.35 11.46
CA ASP A 95 5.00 5.75 12.15
C ASP A 95 3.89 5.37 11.16
N THR A 96 3.66 6.22 10.17
CA THR A 96 2.70 5.94 9.08
C THR A 96 3.15 4.72 8.28
N GLU A 97 4.44 4.60 7.95
CA GLU A 97 4.99 3.42 7.28
C GLU A 97 4.78 2.15 8.09
N ARG A 98 5.09 2.17 9.40
CA ARG A 98 4.86 1.02 10.29
C ARG A 98 3.40 0.57 10.28
N LEU A 99 2.46 1.51 10.28
CA LEU A 99 1.03 1.19 10.18
C LEU A 99 0.63 0.62 8.80
N LEU A 100 1.24 1.09 7.72
CA LEU A 100 1.05 0.52 6.38
C LEU A 100 1.59 -0.91 6.31
N VAL A 101 2.81 -1.16 6.81
CA VAL A 101 3.39 -2.51 6.93
C VAL A 101 2.47 -3.42 7.73
N ARG A 102 2.01 -2.98 8.91
CA ARG A 102 1.06 -3.75 9.73
C ARG A 102 -0.23 -4.07 8.97
N SER A 103 -0.74 -3.11 8.20
CA SER A 103 -1.93 -3.32 7.37
C SER A 103 -1.73 -4.40 6.31
N VAL A 104 -0.52 -4.51 5.71
CA VAL A 104 -0.18 -5.56 4.75
C VAL A 104 -0.06 -6.92 5.47
N ILE A 105 0.62 -6.98 6.62
CA ILE A 105 0.72 -8.20 7.46
C ILE A 105 -0.67 -8.73 7.81
N ASP A 106 -1.56 -7.85 8.30
CA ASP A 106 -2.93 -8.23 8.66
C ASP A 106 -3.72 -8.74 7.43
N ALA A 107 -3.51 -8.14 6.25
CA ALA A 107 -4.17 -8.60 5.02
C ALA A 107 -3.64 -9.96 4.56
N LEU A 108 -2.33 -10.20 4.68
CA LEU A 108 -1.71 -11.50 4.35
C LEU A 108 -2.23 -12.59 5.30
N ALA A 109 -2.30 -12.31 6.60
CA ALA A 109 -2.87 -13.24 7.58
C ALA A 109 -4.34 -13.58 7.27
N MET A 110 -5.13 -12.59 6.85
CA MET A 110 -6.52 -12.81 6.43
C MET A 110 -6.62 -13.64 5.15
N ALA A 111 -5.76 -13.40 4.15
CA ALA A 111 -5.70 -14.19 2.94
C ALA A 111 -5.28 -15.65 3.22
N ALA A 112 -4.34 -15.86 4.13
CA ALA A 112 -3.95 -17.20 4.57
C ALA A 112 -5.09 -17.94 5.28
N LYS A 113 -5.81 -17.26 6.18
CA LYS A 113 -7.00 -17.83 6.85
C LYS A 113 -8.13 -18.17 5.88
N ALA A 114 -8.25 -17.41 4.78
CA ALA A 114 -9.21 -17.67 3.71
C ALA A 114 -8.76 -18.79 2.73
N GLY A 115 -7.61 -19.44 2.97
CA GLY A 115 -7.08 -20.47 2.08
C GLY A 115 -6.54 -19.92 0.75
N GLN A 116 -6.28 -18.62 0.66
CA GLN A 116 -5.83 -17.94 -0.57
C GLN A 116 -4.32 -17.75 -0.61
N VAL A 117 -3.55 -18.40 0.25
CA VAL A 117 -2.09 -18.33 0.30
C VAL A 117 -1.49 -19.71 0.41
N VAL A 118 -0.52 -20.00 -0.43
CA VAL A 118 0.35 -21.18 -0.37
C VAL A 118 1.76 -20.73 -0.06
N SER A 119 2.46 -21.34 0.90
CA SER A 119 3.81 -20.92 1.33
C SER A 119 4.82 -22.05 1.27
N GLY A 120 6.07 -21.71 0.94
CA GLY A 120 7.19 -22.62 0.78
C GLY A 120 7.47 -22.94 -0.70
N PHE A 121 8.77 -23.07 -1.05
CA PHE A 121 9.23 -23.13 -2.45
C PHE A 121 8.48 -24.20 -3.26
N SER A 122 8.55 -25.49 -2.88
CA SER A 122 7.95 -26.59 -3.65
C SER A 122 6.42 -26.50 -3.75
N LYS A 123 5.75 -25.93 -2.72
CA LYS A 123 4.29 -25.75 -2.77
C LYS A 123 3.90 -24.61 -3.71
N VAL A 124 4.71 -23.53 -3.74
CA VAL A 124 4.52 -22.41 -4.66
C VAL A 124 4.74 -22.87 -6.10
N GLU A 125 5.80 -23.64 -6.34
CA GLU A 125 6.10 -24.25 -7.64
C GLU A 125 4.92 -25.09 -8.14
N GLY A 126 4.41 -26.04 -7.34
CA GLY A 126 3.25 -26.86 -7.71
C GLY A 126 1.96 -26.05 -7.93
N ALA A 127 1.75 -24.95 -7.17
CA ALA A 127 0.60 -24.08 -7.40
C ALA A 127 0.72 -23.28 -8.72
N LEU A 128 1.94 -22.90 -9.11
CA LEU A 128 2.20 -22.25 -10.40
C LEU A 128 1.92 -23.21 -11.56
N GLU A 129 2.33 -24.47 -11.46
CA GLU A 129 2.08 -25.50 -12.48
C GLU A 129 0.57 -25.73 -12.70
N GLN A 130 -0.23 -25.60 -11.64
CA GLN A 130 -1.69 -25.71 -11.70
C GLN A 130 -2.38 -24.47 -12.27
N GLY A 131 -1.67 -23.38 -12.49
CA GLY A 131 -2.21 -22.14 -13.08
C GLY A 131 -3.15 -21.33 -12.19
N HIS A 132 -3.18 -21.57 -10.88
CA HIS A 132 -4.10 -20.93 -9.95
C HIS A 132 -3.53 -19.70 -9.22
N VAL A 133 -2.31 -19.28 -9.56
CA VAL A 133 -1.60 -18.19 -8.88
C VAL A 133 -1.89 -16.85 -9.54
N GLU A 134 -2.37 -15.87 -8.76
CA GLU A 134 -2.55 -14.49 -9.19
C GLU A 134 -1.28 -13.64 -9.03
N ALA A 135 -0.52 -13.87 -7.97
CA ALA A 135 0.72 -13.15 -7.69
C ALA A 135 1.67 -13.99 -6.82
N LEU A 136 2.96 -13.73 -6.94
CA LEU A 136 3.98 -14.24 -6.04
C LEU A 136 4.18 -13.28 -4.87
N ILE A 137 4.63 -13.81 -3.74
CA ILE A 137 5.09 -13.05 -2.58
C ILE A 137 6.49 -13.53 -2.24
N HIS A 138 7.44 -12.61 -2.25
CA HIS A 138 8.82 -12.90 -1.88
C HIS A 138 9.24 -12.02 -0.71
N ALA A 139 10.00 -12.58 0.22
CA ALA A 139 10.65 -11.80 1.25
C ALA A 139 11.62 -10.79 0.61
N SER A 140 11.60 -9.53 1.06
CA SER A 140 12.48 -8.48 0.55
C SER A 140 13.97 -8.74 0.84
N ASP A 141 14.24 -9.56 1.86
CA ASP A 141 15.56 -10.05 2.29
C ASP A 141 15.84 -11.49 1.82
N GLY A 142 14.99 -12.03 0.94
CA GLY A 142 15.13 -13.37 0.38
C GLY A 142 16.27 -13.49 -0.65
N ALA A 143 16.83 -14.69 -0.76
CA ALA A 143 17.88 -14.96 -1.73
C ALA A 143 17.38 -14.85 -3.18
N MET A 144 18.11 -14.10 -4.00
CA MET A 144 17.73 -13.80 -5.40
C MET A 144 17.60 -15.04 -6.29
N ASP A 145 18.31 -16.12 -5.98
CA ASP A 145 18.24 -17.36 -6.78
C ASP A 145 16.85 -18.01 -6.71
N GLY A 146 16.29 -18.14 -5.50
CA GLY A 146 14.94 -18.68 -5.32
C GLY A 146 13.87 -17.79 -5.96
N ILE A 147 14.02 -16.46 -5.86
CA ILE A 147 13.12 -15.49 -6.50
C ILE A 147 13.14 -15.68 -8.01
N ARG A 148 14.33 -15.69 -8.63
CA ARG A 148 14.49 -15.85 -10.10
C ARG A 148 13.91 -17.15 -10.61
N LYS A 149 14.08 -18.26 -9.88
CA LYS A 149 13.52 -19.56 -10.27
C LYS A 149 12.00 -19.54 -10.31
N LEU A 150 11.36 -19.07 -9.24
CA LEU A 150 9.90 -18.99 -9.17
C LEU A 150 9.33 -17.99 -10.17
N ASP A 151 9.96 -16.84 -10.35
CA ASP A 151 9.57 -15.86 -11.38
C ASP A 151 9.64 -16.42 -12.80
N ALA A 152 10.67 -17.23 -13.11
CA ALA A 152 10.81 -17.87 -14.41
C ALA A 152 9.68 -18.90 -14.65
N ILE A 153 9.39 -19.76 -13.67
CA ILE A 153 8.29 -20.72 -13.73
C ILE A 153 6.94 -20.00 -13.89
N ALA A 154 6.71 -18.95 -13.11
CA ALA A 154 5.48 -18.16 -13.18
C ALA A 154 5.27 -17.52 -14.55
N ARG A 155 6.32 -16.97 -15.14
CA ARG A 155 6.27 -16.39 -16.50
C ARG A 155 5.98 -17.44 -17.56
N GLN A 156 6.66 -18.58 -17.50
CA GLN A 156 6.46 -19.69 -18.44
C GLN A 156 5.02 -20.19 -18.41
N ASN A 157 4.49 -20.47 -17.22
CA ASN A 157 3.13 -21.00 -17.04
C ASN A 157 2.04 -19.98 -17.39
N ALA A 158 2.32 -18.69 -17.24
CA ALA A 158 1.41 -17.61 -17.67
C ALA A 158 1.49 -17.30 -19.18
N GLY A 159 2.34 -18.00 -19.95
CA GLY A 159 2.53 -17.73 -21.38
C GLY A 159 3.14 -16.35 -21.66
N ILE A 160 3.89 -15.80 -20.72
CA ILE A 160 4.54 -14.50 -20.86
C ILE A 160 5.86 -14.66 -21.60
N ASN A 161 5.83 -14.54 -22.93
CA ASN A 161 7.03 -14.66 -23.79
C ASN A 161 7.82 -13.34 -23.90
N ASP A 162 7.24 -12.22 -23.49
CA ASP A 162 7.89 -10.91 -23.49
C ASP A 162 8.71 -10.72 -22.22
N GLU A 163 10.03 -10.57 -22.35
CA GLU A 163 10.95 -10.37 -21.21
C GLU A 163 10.68 -9.07 -20.42
N SER A 164 10.07 -8.07 -21.05
CA SER A 164 9.70 -6.83 -20.39
C SER A 164 8.49 -6.99 -19.45
N ARG A 165 7.68 -8.04 -19.61
CA ARG A 165 6.51 -8.33 -18.77
C ARG A 165 6.89 -9.29 -17.66
N LYS A 166 6.69 -8.84 -16.42
CA LYS A 166 6.90 -9.65 -15.22
C LYS A 166 5.57 -10.24 -14.74
N PHE A 167 5.64 -11.45 -14.18
CA PHE A 167 4.52 -11.97 -13.39
C PHE A 167 4.31 -11.11 -12.15
N PRO A 168 3.07 -10.85 -11.71
CA PRO A 168 2.82 -10.03 -10.52
C PRO A 168 3.53 -10.59 -9.29
N ALA A 169 4.33 -9.76 -8.61
CA ALA A 169 5.04 -10.13 -7.40
C ALA A 169 4.98 -9.03 -6.35
N VAL A 170 4.89 -9.40 -5.07
CA VAL A 170 4.91 -8.52 -3.90
C VAL A 170 6.17 -8.80 -3.10
N THR A 171 7.04 -7.79 -2.92
CA THR A 171 8.33 -7.89 -2.22
C THR A 171 8.47 -6.83 -1.12
N VAL A 172 7.37 -6.49 -0.45
CA VAL A 172 7.32 -5.35 0.50
C VAL A 172 7.54 -5.74 1.96
N LEU A 173 7.52 -7.04 2.28
CA LEU A 173 7.68 -7.59 3.61
C LEU A 173 9.00 -8.37 3.72
N THR A 174 9.63 -8.32 4.89
CA THR A 174 10.78 -9.18 5.22
C THR A 174 10.33 -10.61 5.53
N SER A 175 11.28 -11.55 5.57
CA SER A 175 11.03 -12.94 5.97
C SER A 175 10.38 -13.03 7.36
N GLU A 176 10.88 -12.27 8.34
CA GLU A 176 10.31 -12.19 9.68
C GLU A 176 8.84 -11.70 9.66
N GLN A 177 8.53 -10.72 8.83
CA GLN A 177 7.17 -10.21 8.67
C GLN A 177 6.24 -11.22 7.97
N LEU A 178 6.76 -12.00 7.03
CA LEU A 178 6.03 -13.12 6.42
C LEU A 178 5.75 -14.23 7.44
N ASP A 179 6.75 -14.57 8.26
CA ASP A 179 6.61 -15.53 9.36
C ASP A 179 5.51 -15.11 10.34
N LEU A 180 5.54 -13.85 10.74
CA LEU A 180 4.51 -13.28 11.63
C LEU A 180 3.11 -13.35 11.01
N ALA A 181 2.98 -13.01 9.72
CA ALA A 181 1.68 -13.01 9.04
C ALA A 181 1.10 -14.41 8.84
N LEU A 182 1.97 -15.41 8.56
CA LEU A 182 1.56 -16.77 8.20
C LEU A 182 1.59 -17.75 9.37
N GLY A 183 2.10 -17.31 10.53
CA GLY A 183 2.23 -18.19 11.72
C GLY A 183 3.17 -19.37 11.48
N ARG A 184 4.22 -19.17 10.71
CA ARG A 184 5.22 -20.17 10.33
C ARG A 184 6.62 -19.56 10.41
N SER A 185 7.64 -20.37 10.42
CA SER A 185 9.05 -19.96 10.38
C SER A 185 9.65 -20.20 8.99
N ASN A 186 10.63 -19.38 8.63
CA ASN A 186 11.40 -19.50 7.38
C ASN A 186 10.56 -19.37 6.09
N VAL A 187 9.60 -18.48 6.09
CA VAL A 187 8.82 -18.18 4.88
C VAL A 187 9.55 -17.15 4.03
N ILE A 188 10.13 -17.59 2.93
CA ILE A 188 10.79 -16.71 1.95
C ILE A 188 9.88 -16.49 0.71
N HIS A 189 9.08 -17.50 0.36
CA HIS A 189 8.23 -17.47 -0.83
C HIS A 189 6.81 -17.92 -0.49
N ALA A 190 5.84 -17.22 -1.05
CA ALA A 190 4.44 -17.62 -1.05
C ALA A 190 3.78 -17.31 -2.39
N ALA A 191 2.68 -17.98 -2.68
CA ALA A 191 1.82 -17.72 -3.82
C ALA A 191 0.45 -17.25 -3.34
N LEU A 192 -0.08 -16.27 -4.01
CA LEU A 192 -1.40 -15.70 -3.77
C LEU A 192 -2.37 -16.28 -4.79
N LEU A 193 -3.40 -16.96 -4.30
CA LEU A 193 -4.46 -17.52 -5.12
C LEU A 193 -5.59 -16.51 -5.31
N ALA A 194 -6.43 -16.72 -6.33
CA ALA A 194 -7.56 -15.85 -6.63
C ALA A 194 -8.54 -15.73 -5.47
N GLY A 195 -8.94 -14.49 -5.12
CA GLY A 195 -9.97 -14.29 -4.12
C GLY A 195 -10.08 -12.87 -3.57
N PRO A 196 -11.13 -12.59 -2.77
CA PRO A 196 -11.37 -11.24 -2.24
C PRO A 196 -10.29 -10.78 -1.26
N ALA A 197 -9.77 -11.68 -0.41
CA ALA A 197 -8.70 -11.34 0.53
C ALA A 197 -7.38 -11.07 -0.20
N SER A 198 -7.12 -11.78 -1.30
CA SER A 198 -5.97 -11.55 -2.19
C SER A 198 -6.00 -10.17 -2.82
N LYS A 199 -7.15 -9.73 -3.33
CA LYS A 199 -7.34 -8.38 -3.87
C LYS A 199 -7.08 -7.30 -2.81
N THR A 200 -7.52 -7.55 -1.58
CA THR A 200 -7.27 -6.65 -0.44
C THR A 200 -5.77 -6.56 -0.12
N LEU A 201 -5.07 -7.68 -0.10
CA LEU A 201 -3.63 -7.71 0.12
C LEU A 201 -2.87 -6.93 -0.97
N LEU A 202 -3.18 -7.21 -2.24
CA LEU A 202 -2.55 -6.50 -3.37
C LEU A 202 -2.77 -5.00 -3.31
N SER A 203 -3.99 -4.56 -3.00
CA SER A 203 -4.31 -3.14 -2.84
C SER A 203 -3.50 -2.49 -1.72
N ARG A 204 -3.39 -3.12 -0.55
CA ARG A 204 -2.60 -2.59 0.58
C ARG A 204 -1.09 -2.60 0.29
N SER A 205 -0.60 -3.63 -0.37
CA SER A 205 0.80 -3.71 -0.81
C SER A 205 1.14 -2.58 -1.78
N LEU A 206 0.24 -2.27 -2.72
CA LEU A 206 0.43 -1.16 -3.65
C LEU A 206 0.53 0.19 -2.94
N VAL A 207 -0.29 0.43 -1.91
CA VAL A 207 -0.21 1.65 -1.10
C VAL A 207 1.15 1.75 -0.39
N LEU A 208 1.65 0.65 0.19
CA LEU A 208 2.96 0.63 0.85
C LEU A 208 4.11 0.86 -0.15
N VAL A 209 4.05 0.23 -1.34
CA VAL A 209 5.01 0.49 -2.43
C VAL A 209 5.03 1.97 -2.79
N ARG A 210 3.87 2.56 -3.07
CA ARG A 210 3.77 4.00 -3.39
C ARG A 210 4.33 4.88 -2.28
N TYR A 211 4.06 4.53 -1.03
CA TYR A 211 4.56 5.29 0.12
C TYR A 211 6.07 5.35 0.18
N ARG A 212 6.75 4.25 -0.17
CA ARG A 212 8.22 4.12 -0.19
C ARG A 212 8.86 4.72 -1.44
N MET A 213 8.22 4.54 -2.62
CA MET A 213 8.82 4.89 -3.92
C MET A 213 8.56 6.34 -4.36
N ALA A 214 7.55 7.03 -3.81
CA ALA A 214 7.22 8.40 -4.24
C ALA A 214 8.31 9.44 -3.89
N ASP A 215 9.42 8.98 -3.34
CA ASP A 215 10.58 9.82 -3.00
C ASP A 215 11.57 9.97 -4.18
N ASP A 216 11.45 9.13 -5.23
CA ASP A 216 12.38 9.11 -6.37
C ASP A 216 11.98 10.05 -7.53
N ASP A 217 10.73 10.51 -7.59
CA ASP A 217 10.23 11.33 -8.69
C ASP A 217 9.99 12.79 -8.29
N GLY A 218 11.05 13.57 -8.27
CA GLY A 218 10.98 15.05 -8.26
C GLY A 218 10.35 15.64 -9.54
N THR A 219 9.81 14.84 -10.47
CA THR A 219 9.16 15.27 -11.70
C THR A 219 7.85 14.51 -11.92
N ALA A 220 6.75 15.23 -11.81
CA ALA A 220 5.43 14.75 -12.21
C ALA A 220 5.44 14.34 -13.69
N GLY A 221 5.11 13.09 -14.02
CA GLY A 221 4.63 12.83 -15.36
C GLY A 221 4.96 11.52 -16.04
N ASN A 222 5.55 10.48 -15.43
CA ASN A 222 5.70 9.20 -16.18
C ASN A 222 5.86 7.92 -15.35
N ALA A 223 5.32 7.84 -14.13
CA ALA A 223 5.48 6.68 -13.23
C ALA A 223 4.59 5.47 -13.57
N ALA A 224 4.00 5.40 -14.78
CA ALA A 224 3.17 4.27 -15.21
C ALA A 224 3.96 3.09 -15.80
N LYS A 225 5.30 3.17 -15.94
CA LYS A 225 6.07 2.18 -16.70
C LYS A 225 7.04 1.30 -15.90
N ASN A 226 7.30 1.56 -14.60
CA ASN A 226 8.27 0.77 -13.81
C ASN A 226 7.81 0.46 -12.38
N SER A 227 6.51 0.24 -12.15
CA SER A 227 6.03 -0.25 -10.84
C SER A 227 6.34 -1.75 -10.69
N PRO A 228 6.83 -2.21 -9.53
CA PRO A 228 7.03 -3.63 -9.24
C PRO A 228 5.72 -4.43 -9.11
N ILE A 229 4.58 -3.78 -9.27
CA ILE A 229 3.26 -4.42 -9.42
C ILE A 229 2.68 -3.89 -10.73
N GLN A 230 2.92 -4.60 -11.83
CA GLN A 230 2.21 -4.33 -13.08
C GLN A 230 0.76 -4.80 -12.94
N THR A 231 -0.09 -3.83 -12.96
CA THR A 231 -1.55 -3.77 -13.07
C THR A 231 -2.26 -5.08 -13.39
N VAL A 232 -3.00 -5.60 -12.41
CA VAL A 232 -4.14 -6.48 -12.66
C VAL A 232 -5.24 -5.63 -13.32
N ARG A 233 -5.29 -5.61 -14.66
CA ARG A 233 -6.49 -5.18 -15.39
C ARG A 233 -7.53 -6.27 -15.24
N THR A 234 -8.53 -6.05 -14.40
CA THR A 234 -9.76 -6.84 -14.39
C THR A 234 -10.39 -6.77 -15.77
N ARG A 235 -10.41 -7.90 -16.47
CA ARG A 235 -11.35 -8.10 -17.58
C ARG A 235 -12.75 -8.17 -16.99
N THR A 236 -13.55 -7.18 -17.26
CA THR A 236 -15.00 -7.25 -17.12
C THR A 236 -15.52 -7.96 -18.38
N THR A 237 -16.07 -9.14 -18.20
CA THR A 237 -17.05 -9.75 -19.11
C THR A 237 -18.39 -9.66 -18.43
#